data_602ee0d934d1141f62dab799345e6211
#
_entry.id   602ee0d934d1141f62dab799345e6211
#
_cell.length_a   1.000
_cell.length_b   1.000
_cell.length_c   1.000
_cell.angle_alpha   90.00
_cell.angle_beta   90.00
_cell.angle_gamma   90.00
#
_symmetry.space_group_name_H-M   'P 1'
#
loop_
_entity.id
_entity.type
_entity.pdbx_description
1 polymer ?
#
loop_
_entity_poly.entity_id
_entity_poly.type
_entity_poly.pdbx_seq_one_letter_code
_entity_poly.pdbx_strand_id
1 'polypeptide(L)'
;YVMGSHATCSGAWVSGPEDLSPPEYFWGYNRMLTIDGLFGAGDTVGGSAHKFSSGSFTEGRLAAKAAVKYIEDKKAEGVKVSDKQCEDFKTAVYKPLENYTVARNEITGGTVSPSYISPIQGLQRLQKIMDEYVGGITSNYMTNGNMLKRGLELLDWLQEDLEHVGAEDYHQLMRA
;
A
#
# COMPACT_ATOMS: atom_id res chain seq x y z
N TYR A 1 -5.70 -23.81 14.39
CA TYR A 1 -6.29 -22.53 14.79
C TYR A 1 -5.27 -21.42 14.48
N VAL A 2 -5.53 -20.63 13.49
CA VAL A 2 -4.65 -19.51 13.16
C VAL A 2 -5.01 -18.36 14.08
N MET A 3 -4.10 -17.96 14.94
CA MET A 3 -4.24 -16.70 15.67
C MET A 3 -4.10 -15.57 14.65
N GLY A 4 -5.21 -15.01 14.19
CA GLY A 4 -5.22 -13.80 13.39
C GLY A 4 -5.61 -12.63 14.26
N SER A 5 -4.80 -11.62 14.34
CA SER A 5 -5.25 -10.32 14.79
C SER A 5 -5.68 -9.54 13.56
N HIS A 6 -6.96 -9.22 13.47
CA HIS A 6 -7.49 -8.36 12.41
C HIS A 6 -7.53 -6.88 12.81
N ALA A 7 -7.01 -6.56 13.96
CA ALA A 7 -6.86 -5.19 14.45
C ALA A 7 -5.52 -5.07 15.18
N THR A 8 -4.53 -4.51 14.53
CA THR A 8 -3.19 -4.29 15.07
C THR A 8 -2.92 -2.78 15.17
N CYS A 9 -1.92 -2.39 15.95
CA CYS A 9 -1.44 -1.01 15.98
C CYS A 9 -0.47 -0.70 14.84
N SER A 10 -0.35 -1.58 13.85
CA SER A 10 0.44 -1.37 12.64
C SER A 10 -0.41 -0.80 11.51
N GLY A 11 0.22 -0.06 10.62
CA GLY A 11 -0.45 0.57 9.50
C GLY A 11 0.35 1.78 8.98
N ALA A 12 -0.29 2.59 8.17
CA ALA A 12 0.31 3.78 7.62
C ALA A 12 0.74 4.75 8.73
N TRP A 13 1.90 5.36 8.56
CA TRP A 13 2.39 6.38 9.47
C TRP A 13 1.64 7.70 9.23
N VAL A 14 1.02 8.21 10.27
CA VAL A 14 0.26 9.47 10.22
C VAL A 14 0.74 10.44 11.28
N SER A 15 0.65 11.73 10.97
CA SER A 15 0.90 12.81 11.91
C SER A 15 -0.04 12.72 13.12
N GLY A 16 0.50 12.91 14.29
CA GLY A 16 -0.29 13.04 15.52
C GLY A 16 -0.98 14.40 15.64
N PRO A 17 -1.72 14.63 16.74
CA PRO A 17 -2.27 15.92 17.07
C PRO A 17 -1.17 16.90 17.53
N GLU A 18 -1.31 18.17 17.15
CA GLU A 18 -0.32 19.22 17.42
C GLU A 18 -0.09 19.47 18.92
N ASP A 19 -1.15 19.38 19.71
CA ASP A 19 -1.15 19.68 21.13
C ASP A 19 -0.68 18.53 22.04
N LEU A 20 -0.60 17.30 21.50
CA LEU A 20 -0.30 16.12 22.30
C LEU A 20 0.94 15.35 21.79
N SER A 21 1.34 15.56 20.55
CA SER A 21 2.45 14.81 19.95
C SER A 21 3.79 15.47 20.20
N PRO A 22 4.85 14.70 20.48
CA PRO A 22 6.21 15.21 20.34
C PRO A 22 6.42 15.82 18.94
N PRO A 23 7.26 16.87 18.81
CA PRO A 23 7.46 17.58 17.52
C PRO A 23 7.85 16.68 16.36
N GLU A 24 8.60 15.63 16.61
CA GLU A 24 9.04 14.65 15.61
C GLU A 24 7.90 13.77 15.05
N TYR A 25 6.76 13.75 15.72
CA TYR A 25 5.56 13.01 15.31
C TYR A 25 4.41 13.92 14.85
N PHE A 26 4.70 15.19 14.66
CA PHE A 26 3.77 16.15 14.08
C PHE A 26 4.45 16.88 12.91
N TRP A 27 3.93 16.66 11.69
CA TRP A 27 4.48 17.28 10.48
C TRP A 27 3.42 17.99 9.63
N GLY A 28 2.35 18.43 10.26
CA GLY A 28 1.36 19.24 9.58
C GLY A 28 -0.03 19.10 10.18
N TYR A 29 -0.82 18.19 9.68
CA TYR A 29 -2.21 18.04 10.08
C TYR A 29 -2.44 16.67 10.72
N ASN A 30 -3.23 16.63 11.78
CA ASN A 30 -3.55 15.37 12.47
C ASN A 30 -4.08 14.32 11.48
N ARG A 31 -3.55 13.11 11.50
CA ARG A 31 -3.88 11.99 10.58
C ARG A 31 -3.43 12.19 9.13
N MET A 32 -2.65 13.20 8.82
CA MET A 32 -2.01 13.33 7.51
C MET A 32 -0.83 12.33 7.40
N LEU A 33 -0.73 11.62 6.28
CA LEU A 33 0.42 10.79 5.96
C LEU A 33 1.65 11.66 5.64
N THR A 34 2.77 11.03 5.33
CA THR A 34 3.96 11.73 4.83
C THR A 34 3.80 12.30 3.42
N ILE A 35 2.69 11.98 2.75
CA ILE A 35 2.27 12.58 1.48
C ILE A 35 1.33 13.75 1.79
N ASP A 36 1.69 14.95 1.33
CA ASP A 36 0.92 16.16 1.58
C ASP A 36 -0.51 16.05 1.03
N GLY A 37 -1.50 16.34 1.89
CA GLY A 37 -2.92 16.26 1.54
C GLY A 37 -3.53 14.85 1.57
N LEU A 38 -2.77 13.81 1.85
CA LEU A 38 -3.29 12.46 2.02
C LEU A 38 -3.53 12.14 3.50
N PHE A 39 -4.74 11.74 3.85
CA PHE A 39 -5.15 11.44 5.23
C PHE A 39 -5.51 9.97 5.39
N GLY A 40 -5.13 9.40 6.52
CA GLY A 40 -5.46 8.02 6.88
C GLY A 40 -6.38 7.96 8.09
N ALA A 41 -7.26 6.96 8.14
CA ALA A 41 -8.15 6.74 9.27
C ALA A 41 -8.50 5.26 9.44
N GLY A 42 -8.87 4.88 10.65
CA GLY A 42 -9.31 3.53 10.98
C GLY A 42 -8.19 2.50 10.97
N ASP A 43 -8.49 1.31 10.50
CA ASP A 43 -7.57 0.16 10.56
C ASP A 43 -6.34 0.32 9.66
N THR A 44 -6.36 1.25 8.73
CA THR A 44 -5.21 1.54 7.86
C THR A 44 -4.10 2.33 8.53
N VAL A 45 -4.36 2.94 9.69
CA VAL A 45 -3.37 3.77 10.40
C VAL A 45 -2.69 3.02 11.53
N GLY A 46 -1.37 3.22 11.65
CA GLY A 46 -0.56 2.62 12.71
C GLY A 46 -0.70 3.27 14.07
N GLY A 47 -1.14 4.52 14.14
CA GLY A 47 -1.23 5.29 15.38
C GLY A 47 -2.52 5.13 16.17
N SER A 48 -3.46 4.29 15.73
CA SER A 48 -4.73 4.07 16.44
C SER A 48 -4.59 3.00 17.50
N ALA A 49 -4.80 3.37 18.75
CA ALA A 49 -4.77 2.44 19.89
C ALA A 49 -6.04 1.58 19.99
N HIS A 50 -7.12 1.99 19.36
CA HIS A 50 -8.40 1.29 19.36
C HIS A 50 -8.97 1.26 17.94
N LYS A 51 -9.07 0.08 17.39
CA LYS A 51 -9.58 -0.16 16.03
C LYS A 51 -11.05 -0.61 16.07
N PHE A 52 -11.54 -1.29 15.03
CA PHE A 52 -12.97 -1.60 14.85
C PHE A 52 -13.86 -0.36 14.71
N SER A 53 -15.15 -0.53 14.86
CA SER A 53 -16.15 0.51 14.55
C SER A 53 -15.94 1.80 15.33
N SER A 54 -15.81 1.74 16.65
CA SER A 54 -15.64 2.95 17.48
C SER A 54 -14.34 3.69 17.21
N GLY A 55 -13.24 2.96 17.05
CA GLY A 55 -11.96 3.53 16.69
C GLY A 55 -11.99 4.13 15.28
N SER A 56 -12.55 3.43 14.32
CA SER A 56 -12.66 3.90 12.93
C SER A 56 -13.52 5.16 12.82
N PHE A 57 -14.62 5.25 13.54
CA PHE A 57 -15.43 6.48 13.61
C PHE A 57 -14.66 7.65 14.22
N THR A 58 -13.93 7.42 15.30
CA THR A 58 -13.11 8.45 15.93
C THR A 58 -12.02 8.94 15.00
N GLU A 59 -11.27 8.01 14.39
CA GLU A 59 -10.20 8.31 13.43
C GLU A 59 -10.74 9.06 12.20
N GLY A 60 -11.87 8.61 11.64
CA GLY A 60 -12.53 9.28 10.53
C GLY A 60 -12.92 10.73 10.85
N ARG A 61 -13.43 10.98 12.06
CA ARG A 61 -13.73 12.35 12.52
C ARG A 61 -12.49 13.22 12.66
N LEU A 62 -11.40 12.67 13.20
CA LEU A 62 -10.14 13.39 13.35
C LEU A 62 -9.54 13.73 11.98
N ALA A 63 -9.47 12.75 11.07
CA ALA A 63 -8.97 12.94 9.72
C ALA A 63 -9.82 13.95 8.93
N ALA A 64 -11.14 13.86 9.00
CA ALA A 64 -12.05 14.79 8.32
C ALA A 64 -11.88 16.23 8.80
N LYS A 65 -11.80 16.46 10.12
CA LYS A 65 -11.55 17.80 10.67
C LYS A 65 -10.21 18.37 10.21
N ALA A 66 -9.16 17.54 10.20
CA ALA A 66 -7.84 17.95 9.78
C ALA A 66 -7.79 18.22 8.26
N ALA A 67 -8.50 17.42 7.45
CA ALA A 67 -8.60 17.63 6.02
C ALA A 67 -9.35 18.93 5.67
N VAL A 68 -10.43 19.25 6.38
CA VAL A 68 -11.12 20.56 6.20
C VAL A 68 -10.17 21.71 6.53
N LYS A 69 -9.49 21.65 7.67
CA LYS A 69 -8.49 22.67 8.04
C LYS A 69 -7.38 22.78 6.99
N TYR A 70 -6.90 21.67 6.47
CA TYR A 70 -5.89 21.65 5.39
C TYR A 70 -6.38 22.39 4.15
N ILE A 71 -7.61 22.09 3.70
CA ILE A 71 -8.21 22.77 2.51
C ILE A 71 -8.33 24.27 2.74
N GLU A 72 -8.78 24.70 3.92
CA GLU A 72 -8.92 26.10 4.27
C GLU A 72 -7.57 26.82 4.33
N ASP A 73 -6.59 26.24 5.01
CA ASP A 73 -5.25 26.82 5.17
C ASP A 73 -4.47 26.90 3.85
N LYS A 74 -4.55 25.85 3.05
CA LYS A 74 -3.85 25.76 1.75
C LYS A 74 -4.61 26.45 0.61
N LYS A 75 -5.88 26.86 0.84
CA LYS A 75 -6.77 27.35 -0.23
C LYS A 75 -6.79 26.40 -1.42
N ALA A 76 -6.85 25.10 -1.12
CA ALA A 76 -6.74 24.05 -2.11
C ALA A 76 -7.92 24.12 -3.09
N GLU A 77 -7.60 24.29 -4.37
CA GLU A 77 -8.57 24.15 -5.45
C GLU A 77 -8.68 22.69 -5.89
N GLY A 78 -9.87 22.32 -6.38
CA GLY A 78 -10.07 20.99 -6.95
C GLY A 78 -9.09 20.71 -8.10
N VAL A 79 -8.43 19.55 -8.05
CA VAL A 79 -7.51 19.14 -9.12
C VAL A 79 -8.29 18.88 -10.40
N LYS A 80 -7.88 19.48 -11.49
CA LYS A 80 -8.41 19.19 -12.82
C LYS A 80 -7.52 18.15 -13.47
N VAL A 81 -8.10 16.99 -13.77
CA VAL A 81 -7.43 15.93 -14.50
C VAL A 81 -7.68 16.12 -15.99
N SER A 82 -6.63 16.10 -16.80
CA SER A 82 -6.75 16.19 -18.26
C SER A 82 -7.11 14.83 -18.87
N ASP A 83 -7.74 14.85 -20.06
CA ASP A 83 -8.07 13.62 -20.79
C ASP A 83 -6.83 12.75 -21.04
N LYS A 84 -5.68 13.39 -21.31
CA LYS A 84 -4.40 12.67 -21.47
C LYS A 84 -4.00 11.92 -20.20
N GLN A 85 -4.09 12.55 -19.03
CA GLN A 85 -3.78 11.88 -17.76
C GLN A 85 -4.73 10.70 -17.50
N CYS A 86 -6.02 10.85 -17.88
CA CYS A 86 -6.97 9.74 -17.78
C CYS A 86 -6.59 8.58 -18.69
N GLU A 87 -6.19 8.83 -19.93
CA GLU A 87 -5.77 7.78 -20.87
C GLU A 87 -4.45 7.14 -20.46
N ASP A 88 -3.47 7.93 -20.01
CA ASP A 88 -2.20 7.42 -19.48
C ASP A 88 -2.46 6.48 -18.28
N PHE A 89 -3.39 6.86 -17.39
CA PHE A 89 -3.76 6.07 -16.23
C PHE A 89 -4.48 4.77 -16.62
N LYS A 90 -5.41 4.84 -17.59
CA LYS A 90 -6.05 3.62 -18.13
C LYS A 90 -5.02 2.67 -18.73
N THR A 91 -4.09 3.18 -19.52
CA THR A 91 -3.02 2.38 -20.12
C THR A 91 -2.21 1.66 -19.04
N ALA A 92 -1.82 2.37 -17.98
CA ALA A 92 -1.09 1.77 -16.86
C ALA A 92 -1.91 0.68 -16.15
N VAL A 93 -3.20 0.93 -15.89
CA VAL A 93 -4.09 -0.04 -15.21
C VAL A 93 -4.29 -1.31 -16.05
N TYR A 94 -4.37 -1.21 -17.38
CA TYR A 94 -4.59 -2.36 -18.26
C TYR A 94 -3.30 -3.04 -18.75
N LYS A 95 -2.12 -2.47 -18.45
CA LYS A 95 -0.81 -3.03 -18.83
C LYS A 95 -0.64 -4.52 -18.48
N PRO A 96 -1.11 -5.04 -17.33
CA PRO A 96 -0.97 -6.46 -17.04
C PRO A 96 -1.66 -7.41 -18.03
N LEU A 97 -2.78 -7.00 -18.64
CA LEU A 97 -3.42 -7.80 -19.70
C LEU A 97 -2.56 -7.85 -20.97
N GLU A 98 -1.94 -6.74 -21.31
CA GLU A 98 -1.01 -6.65 -22.43
C GLU A 98 0.23 -7.50 -22.15
N ASN A 99 0.85 -7.38 -20.98
CA ASN A 99 2.01 -8.18 -20.57
C ASN A 99 1.74 -9.68 -20.72
N TYR A 100 0.57 -10.15 -20.27
CA TYR A 100 0.19 -11.56 -20.42
C TYR A 100 0.07 -11.96 -21.89
N THR A 101 -0.58 -11.14 -22.71
CA THR A 101 -0.79 -11.42 -24.12
C THR A 101 0.54 -11.53 -24.88
N VAL A 102 1.46 -10.61 -24.62
CA VAL A 102 2.82 -10.63 -25.22
C VAL A 102 3.58 -11.88 -24.76
N ALA A 103 3.65 -12.12 -23.46
CA ALA A 103 4.37 -13.27 -22.91
C ALA A 103 3.81 -14.60 -23.41
N ARG A 104 2.49 -14.74 -23.54
CA ARG A 104 1.85 -15.95 -24.07
C ARG A 104 2.24 -16.22 -25.52
N ASN A 105 2.39 -15.19 -26.34
CA ASN A 105 2.79 -15.32 -27.73
C ASN A 105 4.26 -15.73 -27.89
N GLU A 106 5.09 -15.48 -26.88
CA GLU A 106 6.49 -15.86 -26.84
C GLU A 106 6.72 -17.30 -26.35
N ILE A 107 5.70 -17.95 -25.78
CA ILE A 107 5.82 -19.31 -25.23
C ILE A 107 5.68 -20.32 -26.36
N THR A 108 6.74 -21.07 -26.62
CA THR A 108 6.79 -22.14 -27.58
C THR A 108 6.80 -23.54 -26.94
N GLY A 109 5.96 -23.81 -25.97
CA GLY A 109 5.81 -25.19 -25.49
C GLY A 109 5.85 -25.45 -23.98
N GLY A 110 5.42 -24.52 -23.16
CA GLY A 110 5.31 -24.72 -21.71
C GLY A 110 4.18 -23.91 -21.07
N THR A 111 3.81 -24.25 -19.86
CA THR A 111 2.81 -23.54 -19.06
C THR A 111 3.40 -22.41 -18.22
N VAL A 112 4.71 -22.29 -18.15
CA VAL A 112 5.44 -21.29 -17.37
C VAL A 112 6.21 -20.38 -18.31
N SER A 113 5.92 -19.09 -18.26
CA SER A 113 6.66 -18.07 -19.00
C SER A 113 7.70 -17.42 -18.08
N PRO A 114 8.95 -17.26 -18.53
CA PRO A 114 9.94 -16.46 -17.82
C PRO A 114 9.72 -14.95 -18.00
N SER A 115 8.83 -14.57 -18.91
CA SER A 115 8.64 -13.17 -19.32
C SER A 115 7.61 -12.41 -18.49
N TYR A 116 6.91 -13.09 -17.59
CA TYR A 116 5.97 -12.43 -16.67
C TYR A 116 5.80 -13.22 -15.38
N ILE A 117 5.27 -12.54 -14.34
CA ILE A 117 4.81 -13.16 -13.10
C ILE A 117 3.29 -13.00 -12.98
N SER A 118 2.61 -13.99 -12.44
CA SER A 118 1.18 -13.86 -12.16
C SER A 118 0.94 -13.01 -10.89
N PRO A 119 -0.22 -12.37 -10.74
CA PRO A 119 -0.55 -11.60 -9.55
C PRO A 119 -0.42 -12.41 -8.25
N ILE A 120 -0.77 -13.69 -8.28
CA ILE A 120 -0.63 -14.57 -7.11
C ILE A 120 0.84 -14.84 -6.74
N GLN A 121 1.72 -14.95 -7.73
CA GLN A 121 3.15 -15.09 -7.46
C GLN A 121 3.73 -13.83 -6.82
N GLY A 122 3.35 -12.65 -7.31
CA GLY A 122 3.72 -11.36 -6.70
C GLY A 122 3.23 -11.26 -5.25
N LEU A 123 1.97 -11.61 -5.01
CA LEU A 123 1.38 -11.62 -3.67
C LEU A 123 2.10 -12.59 -2.72
N GLN A 124 2.40 -13.81 -3.17
CA GLN A 124 3.11 -14.80 -2.34
C GLN A 124 4.53 -14.35 -2.01
N ARG A 125 5.23 -13.71 -2.94
CA ARG A 125 6.55 -13.12 -2.68
C ARG A 125 6.46 -11.99 -1.65
N LEU A 126 5.48 -11.10 -1.79
CA LEU A 126 5.23 -10.04 -0.81
C LEU A 126 4.97 -10.62 0.59
N GLN A 127 4.06 -11.58 0.69
CA GLN A 127 3.73 -12.24 1.96
C GLN A 127 4.95 -12.89 2.61
N LYS A 128 5.79 -13.56 1.81
CA LYS A 128 7.03 -14.18 2.30
C LYS A 128 8.03 -13.15 2.82
N ILE A 129 8.24 -12.06 2.10
CA ILE A 129 9.13 -10.98 2.53
C ILE A 129 8.65 -10.39 3.86
N MET A 130 7.36 -10.09 3.97
CA MET A 130 6.77 -9.55 5.19
C MET A 130 6.87 -10.51 6.36
N ASP A 131 6.63 -11.81 6.14
CA ASP A 131 6.71 -12.82 7.19
C ASP A 131 8.14 -13.03 7.71
N GLU A 132 9.12 -13.10 6.79
CA GLU A 132 10.50 -13.42 7.17
C GLU A 132 11.28 -12.22 7.72
N TYR A 133 11.02 -11.01 7.25
CA TYR A 133 11.86 -9.83 7.53
C TYR A 133 11.18 -8.77 8.39
N VAL A 134 9.85 -8.75 8.45
CA VAL A 134 9.10 -7.69 9.13
C VAL A 134 8.43 -8.17 10.45
N GLY A 135 8.85 -9.31 10.94
CA GLY A 135 8.35 -9.84 12.22
C GLY A 135 7.06 -10.65 12.10
N GLY A 136 6.97 -11.50 11.07
CA GLY A 136 5.87 -12.44 10.93
C GLY A 136 6.02 -13.71 11.75
N ILE A 137 5.16 -14.68 11.50
CA ILE A 137 5.10 -15.94 12.26
C ILE A 137 6.41 -16.73 12.14
N THR A 138 6.98 -16.82 10.94
CA THR A 138 8.22 -17.57 10.67
C THR A 138 9.41 -17.02 11.46
N SER A 139 9.43 -15.71 11.72
CA SER A 139 10.46 -15.06 12.54
C SER A 139 10.08 -14.98 14.03
N ASN A 140 9.05 -15.70 14.50
CA ASN A 140 8.51 -15.64 15.85
C ASN A 140 8.15 -14.20 16.29
N TYR A 141 7.62 -13.41 15.37
CA TYR A 141 7.25 -11.99 15.57
C TYR A 141 8.44 -11.11 15.95
N MET A 142 9.67 -11.54 15.64
CA MET A 142 10.87 -10.76 15.93
C MET A 142 11.44 -10.16 14.65
N THR A 143 11.94 -8.94 14.76
CA THR A 143 12.70 -8.28 13.71
C THR A 143 13.80 -7.38 14.30
N ASN A 144 14.67 -6.91 13.45
CA ASN A 144 15.72 -5.95 13.81
C ASN A 144 16.07 -5.08 12.60
N GLY A 145 16.88 -4.04 12.82
CA GLY A 145 17.22 -3.09 11.78
C GLY A 145 17.87 -3.70 10.52
N ASN A 146 18.66 -4.76 10.66
CA ASN A 146 19.27 -5.43 9.50
C ASN A 146 18.24 -6.25 8.71
N MET A 147 17.34 -6.95 9.41
CA MET A 147 16.24 -7.68 8.76
C MET A 147 15.33 -6.70 8.01
N LEU A 148 14.95 -5.59 8.63
CA LEU A 148 14.11 -4.57 7.99
C LEU A 148 14.77 -3.96 6.75
N LYS A 149 16.07 -3.65 6.81
CA LYS A 149 16.83 -3.17 5.63
C LYS A 149 16.80 -4.20 4.50
N ARG A 150 17.04 -5.48 4.82
CA ARG A 150 16.96 -6.54 3.82
C ARG A 150 15.55 -6.70 3.26
N GLY A 151 14.54 -6.59 4.10
CA GLY A 151 13.13 -6.59 3.68
C GLY A 151 12.84 -5.47 2.68
N LEU A 152 13.32 -4.25 2.92
CA LEU A 152 13.18 -3.13 2.00
C LEU A 152 13.85 -3.40 0.64
N GLU A 153 15.10 -3.87 0.64
CA GLU A 153 15.78 -4.24 -0.62
C GLU A 153 14.99 -5.27 -1.44
N LEU A 154 14.40 -6.26 -0.77
CA LEU A 154 13.59 -7.29 -1.44
C LEU A 154 12.26 -6.75 -1.94
N LEU A 155 11.69 -5.76 -1.26
CA LEU A 155 10.48 -5.06 -1.72
C LEU A 155 10.78 -4.18 -2.93
N ASP A 156 11.93 -3.50 -2.95
CA ASP A 156 12.37 -2.72 -4.12
C ASP A 156 12.50 -3.62 -5.35
N TRP A 157 13.16 -4.78 -5.21
CA TRP A 157 13.25 -5.76 -6.32
C TRP A 157 11.89 -6.34 -6.73
N LEU A 158 11.01 -6.59 -5.76
CA LEU A 158 9.65 -7.00 -6.06
C LEU A 158 8.90 -5.92 -6.85
N GLN A 159 9.07 -4.65 -6.48
CA GLN A 159 8.44 -3.54 -7.18
C GLN A 159 8.91 -3.45 -8.64
N GLU A 160 10.21 -3.66 -8.90
CA GLU A 160 10.74 -3.75 -10.27
C GLU A 160 10.09 -4.91 -11.04
N ASP A 161 10.00 -6.08 -10.44
CA ASP A 161 9.39 -7.26 -11.05
C ASP A 161 7.89 -7.09 -11.32
N LEU A 162 7.18 -6.26 -10.54
CA LEU A 162 5.75 -5.99 -10.74
C LEU A 162 5.45 -5.28 -12.08
N GLU A 163 6.42 -4.64 -12.71
CA GLU A 163 6.26 -4.13 -14.08
C GLU A 163 5.99 -5.24 -15.11
N HIS A 164 6.39 -6.47 -14.79
CA HIS A 164 6.20 -7.66 -15.60
C HIS A 164 5.01 -8.53 -15.15
N VAL A 165 4.16 -8.01 -14.28
CA VAL A 165 2.93 -8.73 -13.89
C VAL A 165 2.04 -8.88 -15.09
N GLY A 166 1.63 -10.13 -15.35
CA GLY A 166 0.68 -10.48 -16.40
C GLY A 166 -0.64 -10.93 -15.81
N ALA A 167 -1.75 -10.46 -16.35
CA ALA A 167 -3.10 -10.87 -15.98
C ALA A 167 -3.79 -11.55 -17.16
N GLU A 168 -4.27 -12.77 -16.96
CA GLU A 168 -4.95 -13.57 -18.00
C GLU A 168 -6.35 -13.04 -18.29
N ASP A 169 -7.00 -12.49 -17.27
CA ASP A 169 -8.35 -11.98 -17.33
C ASP A 169 -8.57 -10.79 -16.39
N TYR A 170 -9.76 -10.22 -16.40
CA TYR A 170 -10.13 -9.11 -15.51
C TYR A 170 -10.14 -9.48 -14.02
N HIS A 171 -10.34 -10.75 -13.67
CA HIS A 171 -10.28 -11.17 -12.27
C HIS A 171 -8.85 -11.16 -11.75
N GLN A 172 -7.89 -11.57 -12.57
CA GLN A 172 -6.47 -11.46 -12.26
C GLN A 172 -6.00 -10.00 -12.29
N LEU A 173 -6.50 -9.19 -13.24
CA LEU A 173 -6.21 -7.75 -13.30
C LEU A 173 -6.59 -7.01 -12.01
N MET A 174 -7.70 -7.38 -11.39
CA MET A 174 -8.11 -6.80 -10.11
C MET A 174 -7.17 -7.13 -8.95
N ARG A 175 -6.22 -8.03 -9.14
CA ARG A 175 -5.21 -8.45 -8.16
C ARG A 175 -3.79 -8.04 -8.53
N ALA A 176 -3.59 -7.60 -9.77
CA ALA A 176 -2.33 -7.06 -10.27
C ALA A 176 -2.16 -5.60 -9.86
#